data_4c51b18b7ad7e181b4b7952edcaeb233
#
_entry.id   4c51b18b7ad7e181b4b7952edcaeb233
#
_cell.length_a   1.000
_cell.length_b   1.000
_cell.length_c   1.000
_cell.angle_alpha   90.00
_cell.angle_beta   90.00
_cell.angle_gamma   90.00
#
_symmetry.space_group_name_H-M   'P 1'
#
loop_
_entity.id
_entity.type
_entity.pdbx_description
1 polymer ?
#
loop_
_entity_poly.entity_id
_entity_poly.type
_entity_poly.pdbx_seq_one_letter_code
_entity_poly.pdbx_strand_id
1 'polypeptide(L)'
;MPTQIKAHRGSGPDDNAPHILVVDDDSRIRDLLARYLHDHGFRVTTADDAQSARATMRSLAFDLLILDVMMPKESGIEFAKALRENSQVPILMLTARAEPDQRIEGLETGVDDYLAKPFDPRELLLRVGNVLKRGNAAPATGEIRMGDFIFHVSRGELQRAGETIRLTERERELLRYFAQRPGTPVSRHELAKDADSGGERAVDVQINRLRRKIENDPANPVYLQTVRGKGYILYSE
;
A
#
# COMPACT_ATOMS: atom_id res chain seq x y z
N MET A 1 -23.89 35.91 -7.44
CA MET A 1 -23.81 34.81 -8.43
C MET A 1 -23.04 33.68 -7.78
N PRO A 2 -23.63 32.57 -7.37
CA PRO A 2 -22.87 31.46 -6.79
C PRO A 2 -22.24 30.66 -7.92
N THR A 3 -20.92 30.48 -7.82
CA THR A 3 -20.08 29.68 -8.71
C THR A 3 -20.48 28.21 -8.56
N GLN A 4 -21.03 27.63 -9.61
CA GLN A 4 -21.34 26.20 -9.68
C GLN A 4 -20.07 25.41 -9.67
N ILE A 5 -19.87 24.62 -8.62
CA ILE A 5 -18.89 23.53 -8.56
C ILE A 5 -19.37 22.47 -9.55
N LYS A 6 -18.72 22.38 -10.71
CA LYS A 6 -18.91 21.26 -11.65
C LYS A 6 -18.46 19.98 -10.97
N ALA A 7 -19.42 19.16 -10.53
CA ALA A 7 -19.16 17.78 -10.21
C ALA A 7 -18.61 17.10 -11.48
N HIS A 8 -17.34 16.68 -11.44
CA HIS A 8 -16.80 15.75 -12.42
C HIS A 8 -17.55 14.43 -12.27
N ARG A 9 -18.55 14.20 -13.13
CA ARG A 9 -19.04 12.85 -13.40
C ARG A 9 -17.93 12.16 -14.18
N GLY A 10 -17.09 11.39 -13.47
CA GLY A 10 -16.04 10.60 -14.08
C GLY A 10 -16.66 9.59 -15.06
N SER A 11 -16.14 9.57 -16.28
CA SER A 11 -16.20 8.39 -17.13
C SER A 11 -15.62 7.23 -16.30
N GLY A 12 -16.27 6.05 -16.36
CA GLY A 12 -15.74 4.84 -15.68
C GLY A 12 -14.28 4.57 -16.05
N PRO A 13 -13.62 3.63 -15.32
CA PRO A 13 -12.22 3.32 -15.57
C PRO A 13 -12.00 2.96 -17.04
N ASP A 14 -10.88 3.41 -17.60
CA ASP A 14 -10.42 3.08 -18.97
C ASP A 14 -10.29 1.56 -19.11
N ASP A 15 -10.51 1.02 -20.31
CA ASP A 15 -10.33 -0.41 -20.62
C ASP A 15 -8.91 -0.91 -20.30
N ASN A 16 -7.90 -0.02 -20.33
CA ASN A 16 -6.51 -0.27 -19.93
C ASN A 16 -6.24 -0.06 -18.44
N ALA A 17 -7.22 0.36 -17.65
CA ALA A 17 -7.03 0.53 -16.22
C ALA A 17 -6.71 -0.80 -15.52
N PRO A 18 -5.87 -0.81 -14.47
CA PRO A 18 -5.55 -2.03 -13.75
C PRO A 18 -6.80 -2.73 -13.24
N HIS A 19 -6.86 -4.05 -13.43
CA HIS A 19 -8.01 -4.87 -13.08
C HIS A 19 -7.77 -5.60 -11.76
N ILE A 20 -8.58 -5.32 -10.77
CA ILE A 20 -8.48 -5.84 -9.41
C ILE A 20 -9.58 -6.87 -9.16
N LEU A 21 -9.21 -8.04 -8.63
CA LEU A 21 -10.16 -9.01 -8.10
C LEU A 21 -10.26 -8.87 -6.58
N VAL A 22 -11.45 -8.58 -6.07
CA VAL A 22 -11.75 -8.51 -4.63
C VAL A 22 -12.45 -9.79 -4.21
N VAL A 23 -11.85 -10.53 -3.26
CA VAL A 23 -12.36 -11.80 -2.74
C VAL A 23 -12.58 -11.68 -1.24
N ASP A 24 -13.83 -11.70 -0.81
CA ASP A 24 -14.24 -11.57 0.59
C ASP A 24 -15.65 -12.19 0.72
N ASP A 25 -15.97 -12.92 1.77
CA ASP A 25 -17.30 -13.54 1.92
C ASP A 25 -18.37 -12.51 2.38
N ASP A 26 -17.97 -11.39 2.99
CA ASP A 26 -18.89 -10.30 3.34
C ASP A 26 -19.24 -9.43 2.13
N SER A 27 -20.47 -9.55 1.63
CA SER A 27 -20.94 -8.76 0.47
C SER A 27 -20.84 -7.26 0.68
N ARG A 28 -21.02 -6.77 1.93
CA ARG A 28 -20.95 -5.34 2.25
C ARG A 28 -19.54 -4.80 2.05
N ILE A 29 -18.52 -5.59 2.45
CA ILE A 29 -17.11 -5.25 2.27
C ILE A 29 -16.78 -5.28 0.78
N ARG A 30 -17.19 -6.33 0.05
CA ARG A 30 -16.99 -6.42 -1.40
C ARG A 30 -17.57 -5.22 -2.14
N ASP A 31 -18.83 -4.85 -1.85
CA ASP A 31 -19.52 -3.75 -2.51
C ASP A 31 -18.89 -2.38 -2.18
N LEU A 32 -18.44 -2.22 -0.94
CA LEU A 32 -17.73 -1.00 -0.52
C LEU A 32 -16.40 -0.86 -1.25
N LEU A 33 -15.60 -1.92 -1.26
CA LEU A 33 -14.30 -1.94 -1.92
C LEU A 33 -14.43 -1.76 -3.43
N ALA A 34 -15.39 -2.47 -4.06
CA ALA A 34 -15.61 -2.36 -5.49
C ALA A 34 -15.95 -0.94 -5.91
N ARG A 35 -16.86 -0.27 -5.20
CA ARG A 35 -17.22 1.14 -5.47
C ARG A 35 -16.03 2.05 -5.23
N TYR A 36 -15.38 1.93 -4.08
CA TYR A 36 -14.26 2.79 -3.73
C TYR A 36 -13.12 2.72 -4.73
N LEU A 37 -12.71 1.52 -5.12
CA LEU A 37 -11.64 1.30 -6.10
C LEU A 37 -12.07 1.76 -7.51
N HIS A 38 -13.30 1.49 -7.91
CA HIS A 38 -13.85 1.98 -9.18
C HIS A 38 -13.82 3.52 -9.27
N ASP A 39 -14.22 4.21 -8.19
CA ASP A 39 -14.21 5.68 -8.13
C ASP A 39 -12.79 6.26 -8.20
N HIS A 40 -11.76 5.42 -7.90
CA HIS A 40 -10.34 5.75 -8.02
C HIS A 40 -9.69 5.24 -9.30
N GLY A 41 -10.48 4.84 -10.30
CA GLY A 41 -10.00 4.55 -11.65
C GLY A 41 -9.54 3.10 -11.86
N PHE A 42 -9.90 2.15 -10.99
CA PHE A 42 -9.60 0.73 -11.18
C PHE A 42 -10.79 -0.02 -11.75
N ARG A 43 -10.54 -0.98 -12.62
CA ARG A 43 -11.52 -1.99 -12.99
C ARG A 43 -11.61 -3.00 -11.84
N VAL A 44 -12.82 -3.34 -11.43
CA VAL A 44 -13.02 -4.23 -10.27
C VAL A 44 -13.98 -5.37 -10.62
N THR A 45 -13.57 -6.58 -10.29
CA THR A 45 -14.42 -7.75 -10.26
C THR A 45 -14.43 -8.31 -8.83
N THR A 46 -15.54 -8.90 -8.41
CA THR A 46 -15.69 -9.45 -7.06
C THR A 46 -15.96 -10.95 -7.10
N ALA A 47 -15.52 -11.67 -6.07
CA ALA A 47 -15.84 -13.06 -5.82
C ALA A 47 -16.15 -13.26 -4.32
N ASP A 48 -17.02 -14.19 -4.00
CA ASP A 48 -17.51 -14.45 -2.65
C ASP A 48 -16.75 -15.57 -1.92
N ASP A 49 -16.01 -16.38 -2.67
CA ASP A 49 -15.14 -17.43 -2.13
C ASP A 49 -13.99 -17.77 -3.10
N ALA A 50 -13.08 -18.63 -2.65
CA ALA A 50 -11.94 -19.09 -3.46
C ALA A 50 -12.35 -19.83 -4.73
N GLN A 51 -13.47 -20.55 -4.72
CA GLN A 51 -13.97 -21.27 -5.90
C GLN A 51 -14.45 -20.31 -6.98
N SER A 52 -15.25 -19.30 -6.62
CA SER A 52 -15.71 -18.22 -7.49
C SER A 52 -14.54 -17.42 -8.04
N ALA A 53 -13.54 -17.13 -7.18
CA ALA A 53 -12.32 -16.45 -7.61
C ALA A 53 -11.56 -17.24 -8.69
N ARG A 54 -11.34 -18.55 -8.48
CA ARG A 54 -10.71 -19.42 -9.50
C ARG A 54 -11.50 -19.46 -10.81
N ALA A 55 -12.83 -19.56 -10.73
CA ALA A 55 -13.67 -19.57 -11.93
C ALA A 55 -13.51 -18.26 -12.73
N THR A 56 -13.50 -17.13 -12.04
CA THR A 56 -13.32 -15.81 -12.63
C THR A 56 -11.93 -15.63 -13.25
N MET A 57 -10.88 -16.09 -12.57
CA MET A 57 -9.49 -16.03 -13.04
C MET A 57 -9.20 -16.91 -14.26
N ARG A 58 -10.04 -17.89 -14.57
CA ARG A 58 -9.93 -18.66 -15.84
C ARG A 58 -10.32 -17.84 -17.06
N SER A 59 -11.18 -16.86 -16.89
CA SER A 59 -11.76 -16.08 -17.98
C SER A 59 -11.20 -14.67 -18.08
N LEU A 60 -10.65 -14.13 -16.99
CA LEU A 60 -10.16 -12.77 -16.88
C LEU A 60 -8.76 -12.76 -16.28
N ALA A 61 -7.93 -11.85 -16.79
CA ALA A 61 -6.64 -11.53 -16.18
C ALA A 61 -6.80 -10.40 -15.17
N PHE A 62 -6.02 -10.48 -14.08
CA PHE A 62 -6.01 -9.49 -13.01
C PHE A 62 -4.59 -9.01 -12.73
N ASP A 63 -4.46 -7.72 -12.43
CA ASP A 63 -3.21 -7.08 -12.06
C ASP A 63 -2.94 -7.16 -10.55
N LEU A 64 -4.00 -7.38 -9.74
CA LEU A 64 -3.93 -7.51 -8.29
C LEU A 64 -5.12 -8.30 -7.76
N LEU A 65 -4.89 -9.12 -6.73
CA LEU A 65 -5.92 -9.70 -5.88
C LEU A 65 -5.95 -8.99 -4.54
N ILE A 66 -7.15 -8.60 -4.09
CA ILE A 66 -7.43 -8.22 -2.68
C ILE A 66 -8.19 -9.39 -2.08
N LEU A 67 -7.63 -10.04 -1.05
CA LEU A 67 -8.07 -11.34 -0.58
C LEU A 67 -8.28 -11.34 0.93
N ASP A 68 -9.49 -11.63 1.38
CA ASP A 68 -9.73 -11.83 2.81
C ASP A 68 -9.08 -13.13 3.30
N VAL A 69 -8.48 -13.07 4.48
CA VAL A 69 -7.91 -14.25 5.16
C VAL A 69 -9.01 -15.20 5.61
N MET A 70 -10.10 -14.65 6.15
CA MET A 70 -11.14 -15.41 6.84
C MET A 70 -12.32 -15.73 5.91
N MET A 71 -12.14 -16.67 5.01
CA MET A 71 -13.22 -17.13 4.14
C MET A 71 -13.69 -18.55 4.53
N PRO A 72 -14.97 -18.89 4.29
CA PRO A 72 -15.49 -20.21 4.57
C PRO A 72 -14.94 -21.25 3.58
N LYS A 73 -14.82 -22.52 4.02
CA LYS A 73 -14.34 -23.68 3.26
C LYS A 73 -12.83 -23.66 3.00
N GLU A 74 -12.31 -22.63 2.33
CA GLU A 74 -10.91 -22.45 2.01
C GLU A 74 -10.49 -21.03 2.43
N SER A 75 -9.52 -20.94 3.32
CA SER A 75 -9.01 -19.65 3.78
C SER A 75 -8.26 -18.91 2.67
N GLY A 76 -8.18 -17.57 2.79
CA GLY A 76 -7.39 -16.78 1.84
C GLY A 76 -5.91 -17.18 1.80
N ILE A 77 -5.36 -17.66 2.91
CA ILE A 77 -3.97 -18.13 2.98
C ILE A 77 -3.79 -19.42 2.16
N GLU A 78 -4.68 -20.38 2.32
CA GLU A 78 -4.65 -21.64 1.53
C GLU A 78 -4.85 -21.35 0.05
N PHE A 79 -5.78 -20.45 -0.29
CA PHE A 79 -6.00 -20.03 -1.67
C PHE A 79 -4.77 -19.36 -2.27
N ALA A 80 -4.12 -18.44 -1.53
CA ALA A 80 -2.91 -17.78 -1.98
C ALA A 80 -1.75 -18.78 -2.20
N LYS A 81 -1.55 -19.73 -1.27
CA LYS A 81 -0.55 -20.82 -1.42
C LYS A 81 -0.77 -21.59 -2.72
N ALA A 82 -1.98 -22.08 -2.93
CA ALA A 82 -2.33 -22.83 -4.15
C ALA A 82 -2.16 -21.98 -5.43
N LEU A 83 -2.49 -20.69 -5.37
CA LEU A 83 -2.35 -19.78 -6.49
C LEU A 83 -0.88 -19.57 -6.88
N ARG A 84 0.02 -19.47 -5.89
CA ARG A 84 1.46 -19.27 -6.12
C ARG A 84 2.17 -20.40 -6.86
N GLU A 85 1.59 -21.59 -6.89
CA GLU A 85 2.12 -22.71 -7.69
C GLU A 85 2.12 -22.39 -9.20
N ASN A 86 1.15 -21.58 -9.67
CA ASN A 86 0.92 -21.33 -11.10
C ASN A 86 0.77 -19.84 -11.47
N SER A 87 0.81 -18.92 -10.52
CA SER A 87 0.58 -17.49 -10.76
C SER A 87 1.44 -16.59 -9.88
N GLN A 88 1.95 -15.52 -10.50
CA GLN A 88 2.69 -14.44 -9.83
C GLN A 88 1.84 -13.17 -9.67
N VAL A 89 0.53 -13.26 -9.87
CA VAL A 89 -0.35 -12.10 -9.68
C VAL A 89 -0.20 -11.55 -8.28
N PRO A 90 0.03 -10.24 -8.10
CA PRO A 90 0.21 -9.64 -6.79
C PRO A 90 -1.01 -9.86 -5.89
N ILE A 91 -0.79 -10.09 -4.57
CA ILE A 91 -1.83 -10.34 -3.59
C ILE A 91 -1.68 -9.39 -2.41
N LEU A 92 -2.73 -8.62 -2.12
CA LEU A 92 -2.92 -7.85 -0.90
C LEU A 92 -3.92 -8.59 0.00
N MET A 93 -3.45 -9.06 1.17
CA MET A 93 -4.31 -9.77 2.12
C MET A 93 -5.03 -8.81 3.06
N LEU A 94 -6.33 -9.02 3.26
CA LEU A 94 -7.11 -8.37 4.32
C LEU A 94 -7.21 -9.31 5.52
N THR A 95 -6.86 -8.86 6.73
CA THR A 95 -6.86 -9.70 7.92
C THR A 95 -7.59 -9.03 9.09
N ALA A 96 -8.42 -9.78 9.81
CA ALA A 96 -9.11 -9.29 11.03
C ALA A 96 -8.15 -9.11 12.22
N ARG A 97 -6.94 -9.69 12.18
CA ARG A 97 -5.98 -9.63 13.29
C ARG A 97 -4.57 -9.29 12.81
N ALA A 98 -3.96 -8.35 13.54
CA ALA A 98 -2.54 -8.05 13.45
C ALA A 98 -1.70 -9.04 14.28
N GLU A 99 -2.06 -10.34 14.35
CA GLU A 99 -1.28 -11.31 15.11
C GLU A 99 0.04 -11.61 14.40
N PRO A 100 1.17 -11.57 15.12
CA PRO A 100 2.50 -11.76 14.55
C PRO A 100 2.66 -13.12 13.85
N ASP A 101 2.04 -14.16 14.36
CA ASP A 101 2.20 -15.53 13.88
C ASP A 101 1.55 -15.78 12.51
N GLN A 102 0.37 -15.21 12.26
CA GLN A 102 -0.28 -15.30 10.94
C GLN A 102 0.43 -14.45 9.87
N ARG A 103 1.13 -13.37 10.28
CA ARG A 103 1.97 -12.58 9.36
C ARG A 103 3.26 -13.31 8.98
N ILE A 104 3.81 -14.14 9.87
CA ILE A 104 4.99 -14.96 9.58
C ILE A 104 4.60 -16.08 8.63
N GLU A 105 3.51 -16.78 8.88
CA GLU A 105 2.99 -17.83 8.02
C GLU A 105 2.60 -17.27 6.62
N GLY A 106 2.03 -16.08 6.58
CA GLY A 106 1.67 -15.40 5.33
C GLY A 106 2.88 -14.91 4.52
N LEU A 107 4.04 -14.66 5.14
CA LEU A 107 5.27 -14.28 4.42
C LEU A 107 5.92 -15.46 3.70
N GLU A 108 5.75 -16.67 4.22
CA GLU A 108 6.14 -17.91 3.55
C GLU A 108 5.22 -18.25 2.37
N THR A 109 4.03 -17.65 2.31
CA THR A 109 3.05 -17.86 1.23
C THR A 109 3.29 -17.03 -0.03
N GLY A 110 4.27 -16.12 -0.03
CA GLY A 110 4.55 -15.25 -1.17
C GLY A 110 3.49 -14.15 -1.42
N VAL A 111 2.77 -13.72 -0.37
CA VAL A 111 1.85 -12.57 -0.42
C VAL A 111 2.64 -11.27 -0.42
N ASP A 112 2.21 -10.29 -1.22
CA ASP A 112 2.95 -9.05 -1.46
C ASP A 112 2.76 -8.00 -0.36
N ASP A 113 1.56 -7.91 0.23
CA ASP A 113 1.28 -7.00 1.35
C ASP A 113 0.07 -7.46 2.19
N TYR A 114 -0.08 -6.87 3.39
CA TYR A 114 -1.15 -7.16 4.35
C TYR A 114 -1.79 -5.87 4.85
N LEU A 115 -3.13 -5.87 4.99
CA LEU A 115 -3.89 -4.77 5.57
C LEU A 115 -4.82 -5.29 6.65
N ALA A 116 -4.67 -4.76 7.87
CA ALA A 116 -5.50 -5.18 9.02
C ALA A 116 -6.87 -4.50 8.98
N LYS A 117 -7.95 -5.27 9.19
CA LYS A 117 -9.31 -4.76 9.41
C LYS A 117 -9.46 -4.34 10.89
N PRO A 118 -10.10 -3.20 11.23
CA PRO A 118 -10.62 -2.18 10.31
C PRO A 118 -9.50 -1.31 9.74
N PHE A 119 -9.62 -0.85 8.50
CA PHE A 119 -8.64 -0.02 7.81
C PHE A 119 -9.25 1.27 7.26
N ASP A 120 -8.41 2.29 7.08
CA ASP A 120 -8.78 3.50 6.34
C ASP A 120 -8.78 3.17 4.83
N PRO A 121 -9.84 3.51 4.07
CA PRO A 121 -9.87 3.30 2.63
C PRO A 121 -8.69 3.94 1.88
N ARG A 122 -8.16 5.06 2.37
CA ARG A 122 -6.95 5.70 1.82
C ARG A 122 -5.71 4.83 1.97
N GLU A 123 -5.57 4.13 3.11
CA GLU A 123 -4.48 3.19 3.32
C GLU A 123 -4.55 2.02 2.32
N LEU A 124 -5.76 1.48 2.10
CA LEU A 124 -5.97 0.45 1.08
C LEU A 124 -5.50 0.94 -0.30
N LEU A 125 -5.93 2.13 -0.72
CA LEU A 125 -5.60 2.69 -2.02
C LEU A 125 -4.08 2.85 -2.21
N LEU A 126 -3.37 3.34 -1.20
CA LEU A 126 -1.91 3.47 -1.21
C LEU A 126 -1.22 2.11 -1.36
N ARG A 127 -1.69 1.08 -0.64
CA ARG A 127 -1.14 -0.28 -0.73
C ARG A 127 -1.37 -0.88 -2.11
N VAL A 128 -2.58 -0.74 -2.65
CA VAL A 128 -2.92 -1.14 -4.02
C VAL A 128 -1.98 -0.51 -5.03
N GLY A 129 -1.81 0.83 -4.98
CA GLY A 129 -0.89 1.54 -5.87
C GLY A 129 0.55 1.05 -5.77
N ASN A 130 1.04 0.78 -4.57
CA ASN A 130 2.40 0.30 -4.36
C ASN A 130 2.63 -1.14 -4.85
N VAL A 131 1.66 -2.02 -4.63
CA VAL A 131 1.75 -3.41 -5.10
C VAL A 131 1.74 -3.46 -6.63
N LEU A 132 0.89 -2.67 -7.28
CA LEU A 132 0.85 -2.57 -8.75
C LEU A 132 2.14 -1.99 -9.34
N LYS A 133 2.79 -1.03 -8.66
CA LYS A 133 4.06 -0.44 -9.11
C LYS A 133 5.26 -1.38 -9.01
N ARG A 134 5.24 -2.37 -8.09
CA ARG A 134 6.35 -3.35 -7.93
C ARG A 134 6.63 -4.17 -9.18
N GLY A 135 5.62 -4.42 -10.02
CA GLY A 135 5.78 -5.08 -11.32
C GLY A 135 6.51 -4.25 -12.38
N ASN A 136 6.64 -2.93 -12.19
CA ASN A 136 7.21 -1.97 -13.13
C ASN A 136 8.29 -1.08 -12.49
N ALA A 137 9.12 -1.61 -11.60
CA ALA A 137 10.10 -0.81 -10.86
C ALA A 137 11.19 -0.20 -11.76
N ALA A 138 10.91 1.00 -12.28
CA ALA A 138 11.95 1.95 -12.62
C ALA A 138 12.34 2.73 -11.34
N PRO A 139 13.63 3.00 -11.07
CA PRO A 139 14.03 3.77 -9.91
C PRO A 139 13.38 5.15 -9.93
N ALA A 140 12.83 5.60 -8.81
CA ALA A 140 12.15 6.88 -8.69
C ALA A 140 13.15 8.03 -8.94
N THR A 141 13.22 8.51 -10.17
CA THR A 141 14.05 9.68 -10.57
C THR A 141 13.27 11.00 -10.47
N GLY A 142 12.01 10.97 -9.99
CA GLY A 142 11.11 12.10 -10.05
C GLY A 142 10.60 12.56 -8.66
N GLU A 143 9.31 12.46 -8.49
CA GLU A 143 8.57 12.90 -7.31
C GLU A 143 7.89 11.69 -6.67
N ILE A 144 7.80 11.67 -5.33
CA ILE A 144 6.88 10.79 -4.61
C ILE A 144 5.79 11.63 -3.95
N ARG A 145 4.54 11.16 -4.06
CA ARG A 145 3.37 11.83 -3.51
C ARG A 145 2.84 11.06 -2.30
N MET A 146 2.52 11.82 -1.26
CA MET A 146 1.97 11.33 0.00
C MET A 146 0.78 12.22 0.37
N GLY A 147 -0.35 12.06 -0.34
CA GLY A 147 -1.49 12.97 -0.27
C GLY A 147 -1.13 14.39 -0.65
N ASP A 148 -1.27 15.34 0.28
CA ASP A 148 -0.92 16.75 0.05
C ASP A 148 0.58 17.02 0.00
N PHE A 149 1.42 16.04 0.35
CA PHE A 149 2.87 16.18 0.40
C PHE A 149 3.51 15.63 -0.89
N ILE A 150 4.47 16.39 -1.43
CA ILE A 150 5.27 16.02 -2.60
C ILE A 150 6.74 16.10 -2.22
N PHE A 151 7.45 14.98 -2.37
CA PHE A 151 8.90 14.95 -2.19
C PHE A 151 9.61 14.81 -3.54
N HIS A 152 10.37 15.82 -3.92
CA HIS A 152 11.23 15.83 -5.12
C HIS A 152 12.53 15.11 -4.81
N VAL A 153 12.67 13.87 -5.26
CA VAL A 153 13.79 12.96 -4.90
C VAL A 153 15.15 13.56 -5.27
N SER A 154 15.27 14.10 -6.48
CA SER A 154 16.54 14.69 -6.98
C SER A 154 16.97 15.91 -6.16
N ARG A 155 16.04 16.83 -5.90
CA ARG A 155 16.30 18.06 -5.11
C ARG A 155 16.38 17.80 -3.62
N GLY A 156 15.73 16.72 -3.14
CA GLY A 156 15.57 16.44 -1.71
C GLY A 156 14.66 17.44 -1.00
N GLU A 157 13.67 17.97 -1.71
CA GLU A 157 12.73 19.00 -1.23
C GLU A 157 11.38 18.39 -0.96
N LEU A 158 10.82 18.65 0.21
CA LEU A 158 9.46 18.29 0.59
C LEU A 158 8.57 19.53 0.47
N GLN A 159 7.43 19.40 -0.18
CA GLN A 159 6.44 20.46 -0.33
C GLN A 159 5.06 19.99 0.16
N ARG A 160 4.26 20.94 0.64
CA ARG A 160 2.82 20.77 0.90
C ARG A 160 2.08 21.99 0.38
N ALA A 161 1.09 21.78 -0.49
CA ALA A 161 0.31 22.87 -1.12
C ALA A 161 1.20 23.98 -1.75
N GLY A 162 2.35 23.60 -2.32
CA GLY A 162 3.32 24.55 -2.92
C GLY A 162 4.30 25.20 -1.95
N GLU A 163 4.13 25.02 -0.64
CA GLU A 163 5.06 25.54 0.37
C GLU A 163 6.14 24.48 0.71
N THR A 164 7.41 24.94 0.78
CA THR A 164 8.54 24.05 1.10
C THR A 164 8.61 23.78 2.59
N ILE A 165 8.60 22.49 2.97
CA ILE A 165 8.81 22.03 4.34
C ILE A 165 10.30 21.76 4.54
N ARG A 166 10.91 22.43 5.51
CA ARG A 166 12.34 22.28 5.80
C ARG A 166 12.64 20.90 6.40
N LEU A 167 13.48 20.14 5.70
CA LEU A 167 14.04 18.87 6.16
C LEU A 167 15.46 19.07 6.68
N THR A 168 15.82 18.33 7.74
CA THR A 168 17.23 18.12 8.10
C THR A 168 17.88 17.20 7.06
N GLU A 169 19.23 17.18 7.01
CA GLU A 169 19.94 16.29 6.08
C GLU A 169 19.52 14.82 6.27
N ARG A 170 19.46 14.40 7.54
CA ARG A 170 19.07 13.02 7.87
C ARG A 170 17.62 12.66 7.46
N GLU A 171 16.67 13.57 7.62
CA GLU A 171 15.30 13.37 7.16
C GLU A 171 15.22 13.27 5.64
N ARG A 172 16.05 14.05 4.93
CA ARG A 172 16.16 14.03 3.48
C ARG A 172 16.75 12.71 2.97
N GLU A 173 17.81 12.23 3.62
CA GLU A 173 18.42 10.93 3.34
C GLU A 173 17.42 9.79 3.53
N LEU A 174 16.69 9.78 4.66
CA LEU A 174 15.67 8.77 4.93
C LEU A 174 14.58 8.78 3.86
N LEU A 175 14.04 9.95 3.49
CA LEU A 175 13.04 10.02 2.41
C LEU A 175 13.59 9.55 1.07
N ARG A 176 14.82 9.91 0.70
CA ARG A 176 15.48 9.40 -0.51
C ARG A 176 15.65 7.89 -0.48
N TYR A 177 16.04 7.36 0.67
CA TYR A 177 16.23 5.92 0.86
C TYR A 177 14.92 5.15 0.66
N PHE A 178 13.84 5.62 1.25
CA PHE A 178 12.51 5.05 1.07
C PHE A 178 11.97 5.27 -0.35
N ALA A 179 12.24 6.41 -0.96
CA ALA A 179 11.82 6.73 -2.33
C ALA A 179 12.38 5.75 -3.38
N GLN A 180 13.58 5.21 -3.12
CA GLN A 180 14.20 4.18 -3.99
C GLN A 180 13.58 2.78 -3.78
N ARG A 181 12.79 2.59 -2.72
CA ARG A 181 12.20 1.30 -2.32
C ARG A 181 10.73 1.46 -1.92
N PRO A 182 9.89 2.01 -2.81
CA PRO A 182 8.50 2.28 -2.48
C PRO A 182 7.79 0.97 -2.09
N GLY A 183 7.01 1.03 -1.01
CA GLY A 183 6.25 -0.12 -0.53
C GLY A 183 7.09 -1.31 -0.06
N THR A 184 8.40 -1.16 0.14
CA THR A 184 9.27 -2.21 0.65
C THR A 184 9.64 -1.93 2.11
N PRO A 185 9.46 -2.89 3.05
CA PRO A 185 9.92 -2.72 4.42
C PRO A 185 11.44 -2.62 4.50
N VAL A 186 11.93 -1.62 5.21
CA VAL A 186 13.36 -1.37 5.45
C VAL A 186 13.65 -1.59 6.93
N SER A 187 14.67 -2.39 7.23
CA SER A 187 15.01 -2.72 8.61
C SER A 187 15.66 -1.54 9.35
N ARG A 188 15.49 -1.50 10.70
CA ARG A 188 16.18 -0.49 11.54
C ARG A 188 17.69 -0.54 11.36
N HIS A 189 18.22 -1.73 11.20
CA HIS A 189 19.65 -1.94 11.00
C HIS A 189 20.15 -1.31 9.68
N GLU A 190 19.41 -1.48 8.58
CA GLU A 190 19.73 -0.83 7.30
C GLU A 190 19.66 0.70 7.42
N LEU A 191 18.62 1.23 8.06
CA LEU A 191 18.47 2.68 8.26
C LEU A 191 19.52 3.26 9.21
N ALA A 192 20.12 2.44 10.08
CA ALA A 192 21.17 2.87 11.00
C ALA A 192 22.59 2.84 10.39
N LYS A 193 22.82 2.08 9.30
CA LYS A 193 24.15 1.94 8.67
C LYS A 193 24.76 3.26 8.21
N ASP A 194 23.92 4.17 7.73
CA ASP A 194 24.33 5.48 7.23
C ASP A 194 24.25 6.59 8.31
N ALA A 195 24.08 6.22 9.59
CA ALA A 195 24.00 7.17 10.69
C ALA A 195 25.31 7.18 11.48
N ASP A 196 26.03 8.29 11.42
CA ASP A 196 27.35 8.50 12.07
C ASP A 196 27.36 8.33 13.60
N SER A 197 26.21 8.25 14.26
CA SER A 197 26.13 7.93 15.70
C SER A 197 24.69 7.77 16.18
N GLY A 198 24.36 6.63 16.80
CA GLY A 198 23.09 6.51 17.53
C GLY A 198 22.37 5.17 17.50
N GLY A 199 22.75 4.24 16.65
CA GLY A 199 22.13 2.92 16.58
C GLY A 199 20.62 2.94 16.22
N GLU A 200 19.95 1.81 16.38
CA GLU A 200 18.53 1.63 16.00
C GLU A 200 17.57 2.54 16.76
N ARG A 201 17.88 2.95 18.00
CA ARG A 201 17.03 3.90 18.77
C ARG A 201 17.00 5.29 18.16
N ALA A 202 18.10 5.73 17.55
CA ALA A 202 18.15 7.01 16.86
C ALA A 202 17.27 7.00 15.61
N VAL A 203 17.17 5.87 14.93
CA VAL A 203 16.27 5.70 13.78
C VAL A 203 14.81 5.94 14.19
N ASP A 204 14.36 5.34 15.29
CA ASP A 204 12.97 5.50 15.76
C ASP A 204 12.62 6.97 16.05
N VAL A 205 13.59 7.72 16.61
CA VAL A 205 13.43 9.18 16.85
C VAL A 205 13.33 9.95 15.53
N GLN A 206 14.17 9.63 14.55
CA GLN A 206 14.15 10.29 13.24
C GLN A 206 12.87 9.99 12.46
N ILE A 207 12.41 8.75 12.50
CA ILE A 207 11.12 8.34 11.90
C ILE A 207 9.95 9.14 12.52
N ASN A 208 9.92 9.28 13.85
CA ASN A 208 8.86 10.05 14.49
C ASN A 208 8.93 11.55 14.15
N ARG A 209 10.14 12.12 13.97
CA ARG A 209 10.30 13.50 13.50
C ARG A 209 9.82 13.64 12.05
N LEU A 210 10.13 12.67 11.20
CA LEU A 210 9.71 12.68 9.81
C LEU A 210 8.18 12.57 9.70
N ARG A 211 7.54 11.69 10.48
CA ARG A 211 6.07 11.57 10.55
C ARG A 211 5.40 12.90 10.86
N ARG A 212 5.94 13.70 11.79
CA ARG A 212 5.39 15.02 12.10
C ARG A 212 5.40 15.99 10.92
N LYS A 213 6.16 15.71 9.88
CA LYS A 213 6.28 16.53 8.67
C LYS A 213 5.49 16.02 7.48
N ILE A 214 5.23 14.71 7.41
CA ILE A 214 4.59 14.06 6.24
C ILE A 214 3.25 13.40 6.56
N GLU A 215 2.83 13.38 7.83
CA GLU A 215 1.55 12.79 8.24
C GLU A 215 0.61 13.87 8.75
N ASN A 216 -0.68 13.73 8.48
CA ASN A 216 -1.69 14.58 9.10
C ASN A 216 -1.91 14.20 10.58
N ASP A 217 -1.80 12.91 10.91
CA ASP A 217 -1.79 12.39 12.28
C ASP A 217 -0.55 11.51 12.49
N PRO A 218 0.52 12.02 13.12
CA PRO A 218 1.74 11.26 13.37
C PRO A 218 1.56 10.04 14.28
N ALA A 219 0.50 10.00 15.10
CA ALA A 219 0.19 8.87 15.98
C ALA A 219 -0.41 7.70 15.22
N ASN A 220 -1.16 8.01 14.15
CA ASN A 220 -1.76 7.04 13.25
C ASN A 220 -1.23 7.25 11.81
N PRO A 221 0.05 6.91 11.54
CA PRO A 221 0.70 7.21 10.27
C PRO A 221 0.10 6.40 9.13
N VAL A 222 -0.19 7.07 8.02
CA VAL A 222 -0.72 6.48 6.79
C VAL A 222 0.41 6.19 5.81
N TYR A 223 1.36 7.10 5.67
CA TYR A 223 2.44 6.98 4.68
C TYR A 223 3.66 6.26 5.22
N LEU A 224 4.20 6.67 6.38
CA LEU A 224 5.40 6.08 6.96
C LEU A 224 5.04 5.16 8.12
N GLN A 225 4.78 3.90 7.81
CA GLN A 225 4.27 2.94 8.76
C GLN A 225 5.36 2.10 9.43
N THR A 226 5.05 1.54 10.61
CA THR A 226 5.88 0.56 11.30
C THR A 226 5.45 -0.84 10.92
N VAL A 227 6.38 -1.65 10.42
CA VAL A 227 6.19 -3.08 10.20
C VAL A 227 6.87 -3.82 11.34
N ARG A 228 6.06 -4.38 12.27
CA ARG A 228 6.57 -5.08 13.46
C ARG A 228 7.56 -6.17 13.06
N GLY A 229 8.70 -6.21 13.74
CA GLY A 229 9.78 -7.20 13.49
C GLY A 229 10.59 -6.95 12.21
N LYS A 230 10.18 -6.04 11.31
CA LYS A 230 10.88 -5.77 10.05
C LYS A 230 11.46 -4.35 9.94
N GLY A 231 10.86 -3.35 10.57
CA GLY A 231 11.30 -1.95 10.47
C GLY A 231 10.21 -1.00 10.02
N TYR A 232 10.45 -0.25 8.96
CA TYR A 232 9.56 0.80 8.46
C TYR A 232 9.32 0.67 6.97
N ILE A 233 8.17 1.16 6.51
CA ILE A 233 7.78 1.15 5.11
C ILE A 233 7.19 2.51 4.75
N LEU A 234 7.52 3.05 3.58
CA LEU A 234 6.91 4.25 3.03
C LEU A 234 5.96 3.88 1.90
N TYR A 235 4.72 4.31 2.02
CA TYR A 235 3.71 4.24 0.97
C TYR A 235 3.61 5.58 0.26
N SER A 236 3.55 5.57 -1.06
CA SER A 236 3.39 6.74 -1.93
C SER A 236 2.37 6.46 -3.02
N GLU A 237 1.72 7.52 -3.50
CA GLU A 237 0.82 7.49 -4.65
C GLU A 237 1.58 7.36 -5.96
#